data_1d13e9a5201ff51d63acb94686100fd4
#
_entry.id   1d13e9a5201ff51d63acb94686100fd4
#
_cell.length_a   1.000
_cell.length_b   1.000
_cell.length_c   1.000
_cell.angle_alpha   90.00
_cell.angle_beta   90.00
_cell.angle_gamma   90.00
#
_symmetry.space_group_name_H-M   'P 1'
#
loop_
_entity.id
_entity.type
_entity.pdbx_description
1 polymer ?
#
loop_
_entity_poly.entity_id
_entity_poly.type
_entity_poly.pdbx_seq_one_letter_code
_entity_poly.pdbx_strand_id
1 'polypeptide(L)'
;MTKPTFDPIAAAIADVEGVPEAFAEAFKAPDGEKKPRELVIICYSGDLEKTWASLILASTAAASGVPTKMFLTFWGLQTFVKDGVRITGQNWMQKMLSFMQRPGISHRKLSKMNFMGMGPWMMGTLAKQYGVAKPKELLEAAQALGVEFMPCQMTMDMFGLKREDMIDGLGEPVGAATVIDLLNNGAASLFI
;
A
#
# COMPACT_ATOMS: atom_id res chain seq x y z
N MET A 1 -1.06 22.59 -28.91
CA MET A 1 -0.17 22.80 -27.75
C MET A 1 0.04 21.47 -27.08
N THR A 2 1.10 20.77 -27.42
CA THR A 2 1.49 19.48 -26.84
C THR A 2 2.05 19.73 -25.43
N LYS A 3 1.41 19.14 -24.41
CA LYS A 3 1.98 19.12 -23.05
C LYS A 3 3.30 18.34 -23.10
N PRO A 4 4.40 18.88 -22.54
CA PRO A 4 5.63 18.11 -22.44
C PRO A 4 5.37 16.92 -21.50
N THR A 5 5.56 15.71 -22.02
CA THR A 5 5.65 14.50 -21.21
C THR A 5 6.95 14.59 -20.42
N PHE A 6 6.83 15.01 -19.17
CA PHE A 6 7.95 15.03 -18.23
C PHE A 6 8.14 13.60 -17.71
N ASP A 7 9.17 12.94 -18.20
CA ASP A 7 9.64 11.67 -17.62
C ASP A 7 10.77 11.99 -16.64
N PRO A 8 10.49 12.04 -15.31
CA PRO A 8 11.47 12.46 -14.32
C PRO A 8 12.66 11.50 -14.21
N ILE A 9 12.48 10.24 -14.60
CA ILE A 9 13.56 9.24 -14.55
C ILE A 9 14.48 9.40 -15.76
N ALA A 10 13.92 9.57 -16.96
CA ALA A 10 14.72 9.81 -18.17
C ALA A 10 15.53 11.12 -18.07
N ALA A 11 14.93 12.18 -17.50
CA ALA A 11 15.61 13.44 -17.25
C ALA A 11 16.75 13.29 -16.21
N ALA A 12 16.51 12.57 -15.12
CA ALA A 12 17.52 12.34 -14.09
C ALA A 12 18.69 11.48 -14.57
N ILE A 13 18.48 10.57 -15.53
CA ILE A 13 19.52 9.70 -16.10
C ILE A 13 20.33 10.46 -17.16
N ALA A 14 19.69 11.37 -17.90
CA ALA A 14 20.37 12.14 -18.96
C ALA A 14 21.45 13.09 -18.42
N ASP A 15 21.33 13.53 -17.17
CA ASP A 15 22.28 14.44 -16.52
C ASP A 15 23.43 13.74 -15.77
N VAL A 16 23.48 12.40 -15.78
CA VAL A 16 24.55 11.64 -15.12
C VAL A 16 25.66 11.31 -16.13
N GLU A 17 26.80 11.96 -15.99
CA GLU A 17 28.01 11.63 -16.78
C GLU A 17 28.44 10.17 -16.58
N GLY A 18 28.60 9.43 -17.67
CA GLY A 18 29.11 8.06 -17.65
C GLY A 18 28.06 6.95 -17.72
N VAL A 19 26.79 7.26 -17.90
CA VAL A 19 25.74 6.24 -18.17
C VAL A 19 25.89 5.73 -19.61
N PRO A 20 26.06 4.41 -19.84
CA PRO A 20 26.10 3.86 -21.21
C PRO A 20 24.80 4.16 -21.96
N GLU A 21 24.91 4.56 -23.23
CA GLU A 21 23.74 4.87 -24.09
C GLU A 21 22.70 3.74 -24.12
N ALA A 22 23.16 2.48 -24.15
CA ALA A 22 22.29 1.31 -24.08
C ALA A 22 21.43 1.26 -22.80
N PHE A 23 21.93 1.82 -21.68
CA PHE A 23 21.18 1.89 -20.44
C PHE A 23 20.14 3.01 -20.48
N ALA A 24 20.50 4.16 -21.03
CA ALA A 24 19.57 5.28 -21.23
C ALA A 24 18.43 4.91 -22.20
N GLU A 25 18.72 4.14 -23.26
CA GLU A 25 17.69 3.64 -24.18
C GLU A 25 16.71 2.65 -23.54
N ALA A 26 17.17 1.80 -22.61
CA ALA A 26 16.32 0.85 -21.91
C ALA A 26 15.24 1.54 -21.06
N PHE A 27 15.45 2.80 -20.67
CA PHE A 27 14.50 3.61 -19.88
C PHE A 27 13.71 4.62 -20.73
N LYS A 28 13.95 4.70 -22.04
CA LYS A 28 13.04 5.45 -22.90
C LYS A 28 11.66 4.81 -22.86
N ALA A 29 10.66 5.59 -22.46
CA ALA A 29 9.28 5.15 -22.55
C ALA A 29 8.99 4.79 -24.02
N PRO A 30 8.39 3.63 -24.31
CA PRO A 30 8.04 3.28 -25.68
C PRO A 30 7.10 4.35 -26.24
N ASP A 31 7.46 4.91 -27.40
CA ASP A 31 6.67 5.91 -28.12
C ASP A 31 5.26 5.38 -28.40
N GLY A 32 4.28 6.00 -27.79
CA GLY A 32 2.85 5.76 -27.92
C GLY A 32 2.13 6.29 -26.69
N GLU A 33 1.01 6.95 -26.85
CA GLU A 33 0.08 7.32 -25.75
C GLU A 33 -0.41 6.03 -25.06
N LYS A 34 0.43 5.42 -24.22
CA LYS A 34 -0.03 4.37 -23.32
C LYS A 34 -0.84 5.04 -22.24
N LYS A 35 -2.14 4.73 -22.20
CA LYS A 35 -2.94 5.00 -20.99
C LYS A 35 -2.09 4.55 -19.80
N PRO A 36 -1.99 5.37 -18.73
CA PRO A 36 -1.26 4.96 -17.53
C PRO A 36 -1.81 3.59 -17.10
N ARG A 37 -0.93 2.60 -17.03
CA ARG A 37 -1.32 1.26 -16.60
C ARG A 37 -1.77 1.37 -15.16
N GLU A 38 -2.88 0.73 -14.86
CA GLU A 38 -3.35 0.62 -13.51
C GLU A 38 -2.29 -0.07 -12.64
N LEU A 39 -2.09 0.42 -11.41
CA LEU A 39 -1.20 -0.19 -10.43
C LEU A 39 -2.02 -0.89 -9.37
N VAL A 40 -1.76 -2.18 -9.18
CA VAL A 40 -2.35 -2.98 -8.10
C VAL A 40 -1.27 -3.34 -7.07
N ILE A 41 -1.41 -2.85 -5.84
CA ILE A 41 -0.51 -3.18 -4.74
C ILE A 41 -1.19 -4.24 -3.87
N ILE A 42 -0.60 -5.43 -3.81
CA ILE A 42 -1.10 -6.54 -2.97
C ILE A 42 -0.41 -6.43 -1.62
N CYS A 43 -1.17 -5.98 -0.61
CA CYS A 43 -0.71 -5.81 0.76
C CYS A 43 -1.07 -7.03 1.59
N TYR A 44 -0.13 -7.94 1.80
CA TYR A 44 -0.34 -9.12 2.63
C TYR A 44 0.26 -9.00 4.03
N SER A 45 1.28 -8.16 4.19
CA SER A 45 1.97 -7.98 5.46
C SER A 45 1.38 -6.84 6.28
N GLY A 46 1.29 -7.06 7.59
CA GLY A 46 0.90 -6.05 8.58
C GLY A 46 2.09 -5.38 9.29
N ASP A 47 3.32 -5.59 8.80
CA ASP A 47 4.50 -4.95 9.37
C ASP A 47 4.53 -3.46 9.05
N LEU A 48 4.98 -2.65 10.01
CA LEU A 48 4.95 -1.18 9.91
C LEU A 48 5.68 -0.66 8.67
N GLU A 49 6.90 -1.13 8.42
CA GLU A 49 7.73 -0.68 7.30
C GLU A 49 7.14 -1.07 5.94
N LYS A 50 6.49 -2.24 5.86
CA LYS A 50 5.85 -2.71 4.62
C LYS A 50 4.57 -1.93 4.34
N THR A 51 3.75 -1.71 5.37
CA THR A 51 2.57 -0.83 5.27
C THR A 51 2.98 0.60 4.87
N TRP A 52 4.05 1.10 5.47
CA TRP A 52 4.54 2.45 5.15
C TRP A 52 4.99 2.55 3.69
N ALA A 53 5.81 1.59 3.23
CA ALA A 53 6.25 1.53 1.84
C ALA A 53 5.07 1.42 0.86
N SER A 54 4.09 0.54 1.16
CA SER A 54 2.89 0.39 0.32
C SER A 54 2.11 1.70 0.18
N LEU A 55 1.92 2.44 1.27
CA LEU A 55 1.19 3.70 1.26
C LEU A 55 1.97 4.82 0.55
N ILE A 56 3.30 4.87 0.71
CA ILE A 56 4.16 5.80 -0.05
C ILE A 56 4.00 5.54 -1.56
N LEU A 57 4.12 4.27 -1.98
CA LEU A 57 4.01 3.91 -3.39
C LEU A 57 2.61 4.20 -3.94
N ALA A 58 1.56 3.85 -3.18
CA ALA A 58 0.18 4.10 -3.58
C ALA A 58 -0.13 5.59 -3.75
N SER A 59 0.22 6.41 -2.75
CA SER A 59 -0.01 7.85 -2.81
C SER A 59 0.81 8.53 -3.91
N THR A 60 2.08 8.10 -4.10
CA THR A 60 2.93 8.65 -5.16
C THR A 60 2.41 8.28 -6.55
N ALA A 61 2.01 7.04 -6.77
CA ALA A 61 1.44 6.60 -8.05
C ALA A 61 0.15 7.36 -8.38
N ALA A 62 -0.76 7.47 -7.40
CA ALA A 62 -2.01 8.23 -7.57
C ALA A 62 -1.74 9.73 -7.84
N ALA A 63 -0.81 10.35 -7.11
CA ALA A 63 -0.38 11.73 -7.34
C ALA A 63 0.23 11.94 -8.74
N SER A 64 0.85 10.90 -9.30
CA SER A 64 1.38 10.90 -10.67
C SER A 64 0.32 10.60 -11.74
N GLY A 65 -0.95 10.49 -11.37
CA GLY A 65 -2.06 10.23 -12.29
C GLY A 65 -2.21 8.76 -12.70
N VAL A 66 -1.56 7.84 -12.00
CA VAL A 66 -1.70 6.40 -12.24
C VAL A 66 -2.90 5.88 -11.41
N PRO A 67 -3.94 5.30 -12.03
CA PRO A 67 -5.02 4.64 -11.30
C PRO A 67 -4.43 3.56 -10.39
N THR A 68 -4.71 3.66 -9.09
CA THR A 68 -4.03 2.82 -8.10
C THR A 68 -5.03 2.10 -7.22
N LYS A 69 -4.86 0.79 -7.08
CA LYS A 69 -5.67 -0.07 -6.21
C LYS A 69 -4.77 -0.79 -5.20
N MET A 70 -5.26 -0.94 -3.99
CA MET A 70 -4.57 -1.68 -2.93
C MET A 70 -5.45 -2.86 -2.50
N PHE A 71 -5.03 -4.08 -2.81
CA PHE A 71 -5.70 -5.30 -2.35
C PHE A 71 -5.16 -5.68 -0.97
N LEU A 72 -6.04 -5.64 0.02
CA LEU A 72 -5.72 -5.83 1.43
C LEU A 72 -6.04 -7.27 1.84
N THR A 73 -5.02 -8.06 2.12
CA THR A 73 -5.21 -9.47 2.48
C THR A 73 -4.37 -9.86 3.70
N PHE A 74 -4.73 -10.94 4.37
CA PHE A 74 -4.06 -11.46 5.55
C PHE A 74 -3.75 -10.37 6.59
N TRP A 75 -2.49 -10.29 7.01
CA TRP A 75 -2.05 -9.35 8.05
C TRP A 75 -2.09 -7.88 7.58
N GLY A 76 -1.96 -7.67 6.26
CA GLY A 76 -2.11 -6.35 5.64
C GLY A 76 -3.50 -5.77 5.87
N LEU A 77 -4.56 -6.60 5.75
CA LEU A 77 -5.93 -6.16 6.01
C LEU A 77 -6.14 -5.65 7.44
N GLN A 78 -5.52 -6.30 8.43
CA GLN A 78 -5.66 -5.88 9.84
C GLN A 78 -5.13 -4.48 10.13
N THR A 79 -4.27 -3.94 9.27
CA THR A 79 -3.77 -2.56 9.38
C THR A 79 -4.88 -1.55 9.15
N PHE A 80 -5.88 -1.91 8.34
CA PHE A 80 -7.00 -1.06 7.95
C PHE A 80 -8.28 -1.32 8.77
N VAL A 81 -8.15 -1.97 9.90
CA VAL A 81 -9.20 -2.06 10.93
C VAL A 81 -9.14 -0.82 11.82
N LYS A 82 -10.28 -0.33 12.29
CA LYS A 82 -10.37 0.81 13.21
C LYS A 82 -9.56 0.54 14.48
N ASP A 83 -8.82 1.54 14.94
CA ASP A 83 -8.08 1.44 16.19
C ASP A 83 -9.03 1.17 17.37
N GLY A 84 -8.67 0.24 18.24
CA GLY A 84 -9.45 -0.09 19.44
C GLY A 84 -10.57 -1.11 19.23
N VAL A 85 -10.85 -1.53 18.00
CA VAL A 85 -11.82 -2.60 17.75
C VAL A 85 -11.26 -3.92 18.28
N ARG A 86 -12.08 -4.62 19.08
CA ARG A 86 -11.82 -6.01 19.46
C ARG A 86 -12.54 -6.91 18.48
N ILE A 87 -11.80 -7.66 17.72
CA ILE A 87 -12.35 -8.66 16.80
C ILE A 87 -13.04 -9.74 17.65
N THR A 88 -14.35 -9.70 17.69
CA THR A 88 -15.18 -10.69 18.41
C THR A 88 -15.59 -11.79 17.44
N GLY A 89 -14.61 -12.52 16.90
CA GLY A 89 -14.88 -13.66 16.04
C GLY A 89 -15.78 -14.71 16.71
N GLN A 90 -16.50 -15.48 15.92
CA GLN A 90 -17.42 -16.52 16.42
C GLN A 90 -16.67 -17.69 17.07
N ASN A 91 -15.44 -17.96 16.64
CA ASN A 91 -14.61 -19.05 17.11
C ASN A 91 -13.57 -18.61 18.14
N TRP A 92 -13.26 -19.49 19.10
CA TRP A 92 -12.23 -19.22 20.11
C TRP A 92 -10.85 -18.93 19.50
N MET A 93 -10.52 -19.55 18.35
CA MET A 93 -9.27 -19.28 17.61
C MET A 93 -9.21 -17.86 17.06
N GLN A 94 -10.31 -17.33 16.52
CA GLN A 94 -10.41 -15.94 16.05
C GLN A 94 -10.23 -14.95 17.22
N LYS A 95 -10.83 -15.26 18.38
CA LYS A 95 -10.66 -14.46 19.61
C LYS A 95 -9.21 -14.47 20.09
N MET A 96 -8.53 -15.61 20.03
CA MET A 96 -7.12 -15.73 20.40
C MET A 96 -6.22 -14.94 19.45
N LEU A 97 -6.45 -15.01 18.13
CA LEU A 97 -5.73 -14.20 17.15
C LEU A 97 -5.89 -12.70 17.40
N SER A 98 -7.11 -12.26 17.73
CA SER A 98 -7.39 -10.86 18.08
C SER A 98 -6.68 -10.42 19.36
N PHE A 99 -6.50 -11.32 20.33
CA PHE A 99 -5.75 -11.02 21.55
C PHE A 99 -4.24 -10.91 21.28
N MET A 100 -3.72 -11.78 20.42
CA MET A 100 -2.27 -11.80 20.07
C MET A 100 -1.85 -10.63 19.18
N GLN A 101 -2.73 -10.16 18.31
CA GLN A 101 -2.46 -9.06 17.39
C GLN A 101 -3.50 -7.96 17.57
N ARG A 102 -3.05 -6.78 17.98
CA ARG A 102 -3.89 -5.59 18.04
C ARG A 102 -4.07 -5.05 16.62
N PRO A 103 -5.32 -5.01 16.09
CA PRO A 103 -5.57 -4.42 14.78
C PRO A 103 -5.37 -2.90 14.80
N GLY A 104 -5.31 -2.31 13.60
CA GLY A 104 -5.21 -0.86 13.43
C GLY A 104 -3.80 -0.37 13.05
N ILE A 105 -3.76 0.71 12.31
CA ILE A 105 -2.53 1.30 11.75
C ILE A 105 -1.59 1.81 12.84
N SER A 106 -2.15 2.27 13.97
CA SER A 106 -1.38 2.83 15.10
C SER A 106 -0.64 1.78 15.92
N HIS A 107 -0.97 0.49 15.75
CA HIS A 107 -0.42 -0.60 16.56
C HIS A 107 0.54 -1.51 15.79
N ARG A 108 0.95 -1.10 14.58
CA ARG A 108 1.86 -1.91 13.75
C ARG A 108 3.26 -1.98 14.35
N LYS A 109 3.82 -3.18 14.29
CA LYS A 109 5.17 -3.49 14.75
C LYS A 109 6.11 -3.56 13.57
N LEU A 110 7.38 -3.30 13.78
CA LEU A 110 8.41 -3.61 12.79
C LEU A 110 8.61 -5.13 12.71
N SER A 111 8.89 -5.64 11.50
CA SER A 111 9.22 -7.05 11.27
C SER A 111 10.52 -7.44 11.98
N LYS A 112 11.47 -6.52 12.02
CA LYS A 112 12.76 -6.65 12.69
C LYS A 112 12.99 -5.45 13.60
N MET A 113 13.81 -5.62 14.64
CA MET A 113 14.21 -4.53 15.56
C MET A 113 13.03 -3.86 16.28
N ASN A 114 11.97 -4.61 16.56
CA ASN A 114 10.80 -4.05 17.26
C ASN A 114 11.11 -3.64 18.71
N PHE A 115 12.01 -4.35 19.41
CA PHE A 115 12.50 -4.07 20.78
C PHE A 115 11.42 -3.48 21.71
N MET A 116 10.32 -4.20 21.91
CA MET A 116 9.18 -3.79 22.76
C MET A 116 8.56 -2.42 22.37
N GLY A 117 8.68 -2.02 21.08
CA GLY A 117 8.13 -0.75 20.57
C GLY A 117 9.14 0.39 20.42
N MET A 118 10.38 0.21 20.86
CA MET A 118 11.43 1.22 20.71
C MET A 118 11.77 1.44 19.22
N GLY A 119 11.78 0.39 18.40
CA GLY A 119 12.01 0.49 16.96
C GLY A 119 10.99 1.36 16.25
N PRO A 120 9.68 1.11 16.37
CA PRO A 120 8.65 1.97 15.79
C PRO A 120 8.73 3.43 16.28
N TRP A 121 9.02 3.65 17.57
CA TRP A 121 9.22 5.00 18.12
C TRP A 121 10.41 5.71 17.47
N MET A 122 11.55 5.01 17.32
CA MET A 122 12.74 5.53 16.68
C MET A 122 12.50 5.87 15.20
N MET A 123 11.85 4.98 14.46
CA MET A 123 11.45 5.20 13.07
C MET A 123 10.52 6.40 12.94
N GLY A 124 9.52 6.54 13.82
CA GLY A 124 8.61 7.68 13.81
C GLY A 124 9.31 9.00 14.13
N THR A 125 10.35 8.99 14.98
CA THR A 125 11.16 10.15 15.31
C THR A 125 12.04 10.57 14.12
N LEU A 126 12.70 9.61 13.48
CA LEU A 126 13.48 9.85 12.26
C LEU A 126 12.60 10.38 11.13
N ALA A 127 11.44 9.77 10.90
CA ALA A 127 10.49 10.23 9.89
C ALA A 127 10.12 11.72 10.11
N LYS A 128 9.83 12.10 11.35
CA LYS A 128 9.56 13.50 11.69
C LYS A 128 10.75 14.41 11.42
N GLN A 129 11.97 13.97 11.76
CA GLN A 129 13.19 14.74 11.54
C GLN A 129 13.48 14.98 10.06
N TYR A 130 13.19 13.98 9.21
CA TYR A 130 13.44 14.06 7.77
C TYR A 130 12.19 14.47 6.95
N GLY A 131 11.12 14.90 7.60
CA GLY A 131 9.89 15.35 6.91
C GLY A 131 9.14 14.24 6.18
N VAL A 132 9.32 12.98 6.57
CA VAL A 132 8.60 11.85 5.96
C VAL A 132 7.24 11.71 6.62
N ALA A 133 6.18 11.71 5.81
CA ALA A 133 4.80 11.55 6.27
C ALA A 133 4.60 10.18 6.94
N LYS A 134 3.84 10.15 8.03
CA LYS A 134 3.54 8.93 8.77
C LYS A 134 2.51 8.07 8.02
N PRO A 135 2.41 6.76 8.33
CA PRO A 135 1.45 5.87 7.66
C PRO A 135 0.00 6.36 7.70
N LYS A 136 -0.44 6.96 8.80
CA LYS A 136 -1.79 7.51 8.91
C LYS A 136 -2.01 8.70 7.96
N GLU A 137 -1.06 9.62 7.90
CA GLU A 137 -1.10 10.78 7.01
C GLU A 137 -1.07 10.34 5.53
N LEU A 138 -0.26 9.31 5.22
CA LEU A 138 -0.20 8.73 3.88
C LEU A 138 -1.49 8.00 3.49
N LEU A 139 -2.15 7.35 4.45
CA LEU A 139 -3.45 6.72 4.23
C LEU A 139 -4.51 7.77 3.87
N GLU A 140 -4.60 8.84 4.64
CA GLU A 140 -5.50 9.96 4.38
C GLU A 140 -5.21 10.61 3.01
N ALA A 141 -3.94 10.81 2.69
CA ALA A 141 -3.52 11.31 1.38
C ALA A 141 -3.88 10.36 0.23
N ALA A 142 -3.64 9.06 0.39
CA ALA A 142 -3.99 8.05 -0.61
C ALA A 142 -5.50 8.00 -0.86
N GLN A 143 -6.33 8.08 0.19
CA GLN A 143 -7.79 8.17 0.07
C GLN A 143 -8.21 9.44 -0.66
N ALA A 144 -7.65 10.59 -0.32
CA ALA A 144 -7.92 11.87 -0.97
C ALA A 144 -7.51 11.90 -2.46
N LEU A 145 -6.45 11.16 -2.81
CA LEU A 145 -5.97 11.00 -4.20
C LEU A 145 -6.74 9.92 -4.99
N GLY A 146 -7.75 9.29 -4.39
CA GLY A 146 -8.60 8.33 -5.07
C GLY A 146 -8.01 6.93 -5.20
N VAL A 147 -7.07 6.55 -4.34
CA VAL A 147 -6.62 5.15 -4.26
C VAL A 147 -7.78 4.28 -3.81
N GLU A 148 -8.07 3.23 -4.56
CA GLU A 148 -9.12 2.27 -4.24
C GLU A 148 -8.58 1.17 -3.32
N PHE A 149 -9.14 1.06 -2.13
CA PHE A 149 -8.76 0.03 -1.16
C PHE A 149 -9.75 -1.14 -1.24
N MET A 150 -9.26 -2.31 -1.61
CA MET A 150 -10.06 -3.53 -1.83
C MET A 150 -9.81 -4.55 -0.72
N PRO A 151 -10.67 -4.67 0.29
CA PRO A 151 -10.53 -5.69 1.33
C PRO A 151 -10.75 -7.10 0.76
N CYS A 152 -9.95 -8.07 1.21
CA CYS A 152 -10.11 -9.48 0.83
C CYS A 152 -11.24 -10.12 1.63
N GLN A 153 -12.34 -10.54 0.96
CA GLN A 153 -13.48 -11.19 1.60
C GLN A 153 -13.07 -12.44 2.37
N MET A 154 -12.28 -13.32 1.77
CA MET A 154 -11.81 -14.55 2.42
C MET A 154 -11.05 -14.25 3.74
N THR A 155 -10.23 -13.21 3.73
CA THR A 155 -9.49 -12.82 4.94
C THR A 155 -10.41 -12.25 6.01
N MET A 156 -11.41 -11.47 5.62
CA MET A 156 -12.43 -10.96 6.55
C MET A 156 -13.16 -12.11 7.23
N ASP A 157 -13.62 -13.08 6.45
CA ASP A 157 -14.33 -14.27 6.97
C ASP A 157 -13.42 -15.09 7.90
N MET A 158 -12.17 -15.32 7.50
CA MET A 158 -11.20 -16.09 8.28
C MET A 158 -10.88 -15.44 9.63
N PHE A 159 -10.74 -14.13 9.66
CA PHE A 159 -10.44 -13.39 10.90
C PHE A 159 -11.69 -12.97 11.67
N GLY A 160 -12.89 -13.19 11.13
CA GLY A 160 -14.15 -12.78 11.75
C GLY A 160 -14.32 -11.25 11.77
N LEU A 161 -13.75 -10.57 10.77
CA LEU A 161 -13.87 -9.14 10.57
C LEU A 161 -15.16 -8.80 9.83
N LYS A 162 -15.83 -7.75 10.27
CA LYS A 162 -16.99 -7.19 9.60
C LYS A 162 -16.64 -5.87 8.91
N ARG A 163 -17.48 -5.45 7.99
CA ARG A 163 -17.31 -4.16 7.29
C ARG A 163 -17.28 -2.97 8.27
N GLU A 164 -18.07 -3.05 9.34
CA GLU A 164 -18.15 -2.03 10.40
C GLU A 164 -16.86 -1.90 11.23
N ASP A 165 -16.03 -2.96 11.27
CA ASP A 165 -14.74 -2.97 11.97
C ASP A 165 -13.65 -2.25 11.17
N MET A 166 -13.86 -2.08 9.88
CA MET A 166 -12.88 -1.48 8.97
C MET A 166 -12.95 0.05 9.02
N ILE A 167 -11.82 0.70 8.71
CA ILE A 167 -11.80 2.16 8.55
C ILE A 167 -12.74 2.59 7.42
N ASP A 168 -13.15 3.86 7.47
CA ASP A 168 -13.97 4.43 6.42
C ASP A 168 -13.15 4.64 5.13
N GLY A 169 -13.82 4.75 3.97
CA GLY A 169 -13.17 4.95 2.67
C GLY A 169 -12.60 3.69 2.00
N LEU A 170 -12.85 2.50 2.55
CA LEU A 170 -12.55 1.25 1.85
C LEU A 170 -13.69 0.88 0.89
N GLY A 171 -13.34 0.25 -0.24
CA GLY A 171 -14.29 -0.33 -1.19
C GLY A 171 -15.01 -1.56 -0.64
N GLU A 172 -15.87 -2.15 -1.47
CA GLU A 172 -16.53 -3.41 -1.14
C GLU A 172 -15.50 -4.56 -1.10
N PRO A 173 -15.72 -5.54 -0.23
CA PRO A 173 -14.85 -6.71 -0.17
C PRO A 173 -14.87 -7.51 -1.48
N VAL A 174 -13.69 -7.91 -1.94
CA VAL A 174 -13.51 -8.64 -3.20
C VAL A 174 -12.75 -9.94 -3.01
N GLY A 175 -12.89 -10.85 -3.98
CA GLY A 175 -12.11 -12.09 -4.03
C GLY A 175 -10.77 -11.92 -4.75
N ALA A 176 -9.87 -12.89 -4.60
CA ALA A 176 -8.62 -12.94 -5.34
C ALA A 176 -8.82 -12.97 -6.87
N ALA A 177 -9.94 -13.52 -7.33
CA ALA A 177 -10.29 -13.55 -8.75
C ALA A 177 -10.36 -12.14 -9.36
N THR A 178 -10.89 -11.16 -8.64
CA THR A 178 -10.94 -9.76 -9.07
C THR A 178 -9.54 -9.20 -9.31
N VAL A 179 -8.59 -9.52 -8.42
CA VAL A 179 -7.19 -9.08 -8.58
C VAL A 179 -6.56 -9.71 -9.81
N ILE A 180 -6.75 -11.02 -10.00
CA ILE A 180 -6.23 -11.73 -11.18
C ILE A 180 -6.81 -11.16 -12.47
N ASP A 181 -8.09 -10.80 -12.49
CA ASP A 181 -8.72 -10.16 -13.64
C ASP A 181 -8.08 -8.81 -13.97
N LEU A 182 -7.83 -7.97 -12.95
CA LEU A 182 -7.12 -6.70 -13.14
C LEU A 182 -5.72 -6.91 -13.75
N LEU A 183 -4.98 -7.92 -13.26
CA LEU A 183 -3.64 -8.23 -13.78
C LEU A 183 -3.70 -8.74 -15.22
N ASN A 184 -4.67 -9.59 -15.55
CA ASN A 184 -4.89 -10.08 -16.92
C ASN A 184 -5.26 -8.95 -17.87
N ASN A 185 -5.92 -7.90 -17.39
CA ASN A 185 -6.26 -6.70 -18.16
C ASN A 185 -5.09 -5.69 -18.26
N GLY A 186 -3.89 -6.07 -17.83
CA GLY A 186 -2.65 -5.33 -18.04
C GLY A 186 -2.25 -4.40 -16.91
N ALA A 187 -2.87 -4.51 -15.72
CA ALA A 187 -2.39 -3.79 -14.55
C ALA A 187 -0.97 -4.23 -14.15
N ALA A 188 -0.15 -3.28 -13.74
CA ALA A 188 1.11 -3.58 -13.07
C ALA A 188 0.84 -4.03 -11.62
N SER A 189 1.70 -4.89 -11.05
CA SER A 189 1.50 -5.32 -9.66
C SER A 189 2.75 -5.23 -8.81
N LEU A 190 2.53 -4.91 -7.54
CA LEU A 190 3.53 -5.00 -6.48
C LEU A 190 2.96 -5.88 -5.36
N PHE A 191 3.79 -6.77 -4.82
CA PHE A 191 3.43 -7.66 -3.73
C PHE A 191 4.28 -7.31 -2.49
N ILE A 192 3.65 -6.79 -1.41
CA ILE A 192 4.32 -6.21 -0.23
C ILE A 192 3.74 -6.79 1.06
#